data_87f6e3475f9c19fc386dc61e90068bbb
#
_entry.id   87f6e3475f9c19fc386dc61e90068bbb
#
_cell.length_a   1.000
_cell.length_b   1.000
_cell.length_c   1.000
_cell.angle_alpha   90.00
_cell.angle_beta   90.00
_cell.angle_gamma   90.00
#
_symmetry.space_group_name_H-M   'P 1'
#
loop_
_entity.id
_entity.type
_entity.pdbx_description
1 polymer ?
#
loop_
_entity_poly.entity_id
_entity_poly.type
_entity_poly.pdbx_seq_one_letter_code
_entity_poly.pdbx_strand_id
1 'polypeptide(L)'
;MDLGLAGRTALITGASKGIGYACADSLAQAGCNLHLAARTAADLEAAQARLKKKYGIDVQIHPTDLSDGDAARALVERCKDVDILVNNAGAIPAGDIHQMTEDRWRDAWNLKVFGYQNMCRAMLAHMRERGSGVIINIIGAAGEAHTPRYITGTAGNASIMAMTRALGATSRSYGVRVVGINPGLIVTDRMTTLLRTKAEKELGDAEKWEELIDKTYPPGMPEHIGDMVAFLASDRSANTTGTIITIDGGSSARGASV
;
A
#
# COMPACT_ATOMS: atom_id res chain seq x y z
N MET A 1 -17.16 15.03 6.52
CA MET A 1 -16.45 14.98 7.84
C MET A 1 -15.10 15.65 7.64
N ASP A 2 -14.77 16.66 8.41
CA ASP A 2 -13.44 17.25 8.40
C ASP A 2 -12.46 16.28 9.11
N LEU A 3 -11.38 15.92 8.43
CA LEU A 3 -10.32 15.03 8.93
C LEU A 3 -9.16 15.78 9.57
N GLY A 4 -9.12 17.12 9.49
CA GLY A 4 -8.04 17.95 10.02
C GLY A 4 -6.68 17.69 9.36
N LEU A 5 -6.67 17.32 8.08
CA LEU A 5 -5.45 16.98 7.34
C LEU A 5 -4.92 18.13 6.48
N ALA A 6 -5.65 19.24 6.39
CA ALA A 6 -5.23 20.39 5.59
C ALA A 6 -3.86 20.91 6.05
N GLY A 7 -2.95 21.07 5.08
CA GLY A 7 -1.57 21.52 5.31
C GLY A 7 -0.60 20.44 5.83
N ARG A 8 -1.06 19.24 6.21
CA ARG A 8 -0.16 18.11 6.50
C ARG A 8 0.50 17.62 5.21
N THR A 9 1.63 16.96 5.35
CA THR A 9 2.40 16.44 4.21
C THR A 9 2.48 14.92 4.28
N ALA A 10 2.20 14.25 3.14
CA ALA A 10 2.23 12.79 3.04
C ALA A 10 3.22 12.30 1.98
N LEU A 11 4.02 11.28 2.32
CA LEU A 11 4.82 10.51 1.37
C LEU A 11 4.09 9.21 1.02
N ILE A 12 3.82 9.00 -0.26
CA ILE A 12 3.14 7.80 -0.75
C ILE A 12 4.06 7.05 -1.72
N THR A 13 4.32 5.78 -1.47
CA THR A 13 5.12 4.92 -2.34
C THR A 13 4.24 4.14 -3.32
N GLY A 14 4.70 3.96 -4.57
CA GLY A 14 3.90 3.36 -5.63
C GLY A 14 2.71 4.24 -6.03
N ALA A 15 2.86 5.56 -5.97
CA ALA A 15 1.78 6.54 -6.03
C ALA A 15 1.34 6.92 -7.46
N SER A 16 1.96 6.38 -8.49
CA SER A 16 1.67 6.80 -9.88
C SER A 16 0.34 6.26 -10.43
N LYS A 17 -0.18 5.15 -9.88
CA LYS A 17 -1.42 4.49 -10.32
C LYS A 17 -2.04 3.58 -9.27
N GLY A 18 -3.23 3.06 -9.55
CA GLY A 18 -3.92 2.06 -8.72
C GLY A 18 -4.17 2.55 -7.30
N ILE A 19 -3.97 1.67 -6.33
CA ILE A 19 -4.22 1.96 -4.90
C ILE A 19 -3.37 3.15 -4.41
N GLY A 20 -2.09 3.22 -4.79
CA GLY A 20 -1.22 4.30 -4.36
C GLY A 20 -1.68 5.68 -4.86
N TYR A 21 -2.17 5.74 -6.11
CA TYR A 21 -2.75 6.98 -6.64
C TYR A 21 -4.06 7.34 -5.92
N ALA A 22 -4.93 6.36 -5.64
CA ALA A 22 -6.16 6.60 -4.89
C ALA A 22 -5.87 7.08 -3.45
N CYS A 23 -4.85 6.54 -2.79
CA CYS A 23 -4.38 7.08 -1.50
C CYS A 23 -3.94 8.54 -1.62
N ALA A 24 -3.18 8.87 -2.68
CA ALA A 24 -2.77 10.24 -2.94
C ALA A 24 -3.96 11.16 -3.24
N ASP A 25 -4.95 10.70 -4.01
CA ASP A 25 -6.16 11.47 -4.34
C ASP A 25 -7.01 11.76 -3.09
N SER A 26 -7.28 10.76 -2.23
CA SER A 26 -8.04 10.95 -0.98
C SER A 26 -7.31 11.86 0.02
N LEU A 27 -5.99 11.77 0.15
CA LEU A 27 -5.19 12.66 0.99
C LEU A 27 -5.16 14.08 0.43
N ALA A 28 -5.04 14.25 -0.89
CA ALA A 28 -5.13 15.54 -1.58
C ALA A 28 -6.49 16.20 -1.39
N GLN A 29 -7.58 15.43 -1.50
CA GLN A 29 -8.93 15.89 -1.25
C GLN A 29 -9.11 16.39 0.19
N ALA A 30 -8.41 15.79 1.14
CA ALA A 30 -8.38 16.22 2.53
C ALA A 30 -7.43 17.41 2.80
N GLY A 31 -6.78 17.98 1.76
CA GLY A 31 -5.92 19.15 1.83
C GLY A 31 -4.46 18.88 2.17
N CYS A 32 -3.99 17.62 2.08
CA CYS A 32 -2.58 17.30 2.28
C CYS A 32 -1.73 17.75 1.09
N ASN A 33 -0.52 18.22 1.38
CA ASN A 33 0.57 18.28 0.40
C ASN A 33 1.19 16.89 0.22
N LEU A 34 1.72 16.59 -0.97
CA LEU A 34 2.11 15.23 -1.31
C LEU A 34 3.54 15.12 -1.82
N HIS A 35 4.22 14.06 -1.39
CA HIS A 35 5.41 13.50 -2.00
C HIS A 35 5.04 12.14 -2.63
N LEU A 36 5.13 12.03 -3.94
CA LEU A 36 4.80 10.82 -4.69
C LEU A 36 6.08 10.11 -5.10
N ALA A 37 6.24 8.84 -4.70
CA ALA A 37 7.40 8.04 -5.08
C ALA A 37 6.98 6.82 -5.91
N ALA A 38 7.65 6.59 -7.04
CA ALA A 38 7.53 5.42 -7.90
C ALA A 38 8.74 5.36 -8.84
N ARG A 39 8.90 4.29 -9.61
CA ARG A 39 10.06 4.12 -10.50
C ARG A 39 10.00 5.00 -11.76
N THR A 40 8.81 5.16 -12.35
CA THR A 40 8.62 5.80 -13.66
C THR A 40 8.33 7.29 -13.48
N ALA A 41 9.27 8.13 -13.91
CA ALA A 41 9.13 9.59 -13.80
C ALA A 41 7.89 10.11 -14.56
N ALA A 42 7.68 9.67 -15.80
CA ALA A 42 6.55 10.13 -16.62
C ALA A 42 5.17 9.80 -15.99
N ASP A 43 5.03 8.62 -15.35
CA ASP A 43 3.80 8.26 -14.64
C ASP A 43 3.58 9.15 -13.42
N LEU A 44 4.66 9.53 -12.71
CA LEU A 44 4.61 10.46 -11.57
C LEU A 44 4.25 11.88 -12.00
N GLU A 45 4.82 12.37 -13.09
CA GLU A 45 4.52 13.69 -13.67
C GLU A 45 3.04 13.79 -14.06
N ALA A 46 2.50 12.74 -14.70
CA ALA A 46 1.08 12.68 -15.04
C ALA A 46 0.17 12.67 -13.79
N ALA A 47 0.55 11.91 -12.75
CA ALA A 47 -0.16 11.90 -11.47
C ALA A 47 -0.11 13.25 -10.77
N GLN A 48 1.07 13.88 -10.71
CA GLN A 48 1.29 15.21 -10.13
C GLN A 48 0.42 16.26 -10.81
N ALA A 49 0.43 16.31 -12.15
CA ALA A 49 -0.34 17.29 -12.91
C ALA A 49 -1.85 17.18 -12.63
N ARG A 50 -2.37 15.95 -12.57
CA ARG A 50 -3.79 15.68 -12.24
C ARG A 50 -4.15 16.16 -10.84
N LEU A 51 -3.34 15.82 -9.83
CA LEU A 51 -3.60 16.17 -8.43
C LEU A 51 -3.49 17.68 -8.19
N LYS A 52 -2.44 18.34 -8.72
CA LYS A 52 -2.30 19.80 -8.65
C LYS A 52 -3.48 20.52 -9.29
N LYS A 53 -3.90 20.07 -10.48
CA LYS A 53 -5.04 20.67 -11.19
C LYS A 53 -6.36 20.50 -10.42
N LYS A 54 -6.56 19.36 -9.80
CA LYS A 54 -7.83 19.00 -9.13
C LYS A 54 -7.97 19.67 -7.77
N TYR A 55 -6.88 19.80 -7.00
CA TYR A 55 -6.94 20.18 -5.59
C TYR A 55 -6.16 21.44 -5.22
N GLY A 56 -5.29 21.94 -6.07
CA GLY A 56 -4.51 23.17 -5.81
C GLY A 56 -3.45 23.05 -4.72
N ILE A 57 -3.05 21.82 -4.36
CA ILE A 57 -2.06 21.50 -3.33
C ILE A 57 -0.63 21.45 -3.91
N ASP A 58 0.38 21.47 -3.02
CA ASP A 58 1.76 21.17 -3.45
C ASP A 58 1.95 19.64 -3.61
N VAL A 59 2.56 19.25 -4.73
CA VAL A 59 2.87 17.86 -5.05
C VAL A 59 4.29 17.77 -5.59
N GLN A 60 5.16 17.06 -4.89
CA GLN A 60 6.52 16.75 -5.32
C GLN A 60 6.61 15.31 -5.79
N ILE A 61 7.51 15.01 -6.71
CA ILE A 61 7.71 13.67 -7.25
C ILE A 61 9.14 13.18 -7.00
N HIS A 62 9.26 11.89 -6.75
CA HIS A 62 10.53 11.21 -6.45
C HIS A 62 10.64 9.92 -7.26
N PRO A 63 11.20 9.96 -8.49
CA PRO A 63 11.55 8.76 -9.23
C PRO A 63 12.56 7.94 -8.43
N THR A 64 12.14 6.78 -7.89
CA THR A 64 12.96 5.99 -6.96
C THR A 64 12.60 4.51 -7.06
N ASP A 65 13.60 3.64 -7.15
CA ASP A 65 13.44 2.20 -7.00
C ASP A 65 13.62 1.80 -5.52
N LEU A 66 12.54 1.43 -4.87
CA LEU A 66 12.52 1.07 -3.46
C LEU A 66 12.93 -0.39 -3.19
N SER A 67 13.31 -1.15 -4.23
CA SER A 67 14.00 -2.43 -4.06
C SER A 67 15.47 -2.24 -3.63
N ASP A 68 16.01 -1.04 -3.86
CA ASP A 68 17.32 -0.61 -3.37
C ASP A 68 17.15 0.07 -1.99
N GLY A 69 17.79 -0.51 -0.97
CA GLY A 69 17.71 0.00 0.40
C GLY A 69 18.41 1.36 0.58
N ASP A 70 19.45 1.67 -0.19
CA ASP A 70 20.11 2.99 -0.14
C ASP A 70 19.22 4.06 -0.75
N ALA A 71 18.58 3.76 -1.89
CA ALA A 71 17.62 4.65 -2.53
C ALA A 71 16.41 4.92 -1.61
N ALA A 72 15.91 3.91 -0.90
CA ALA A 72 14.84 4.06 0.09
C ALA A 72 15.26 4.99 1.25
N ARG A 73 16.46 4.83 1.80
CA ARG A 73 16.99 5.71 2.85
C ARG A 73 17.17 7.15 2.36
N ALA A 74 17.75 7.33 1.17
CA ALA A 74 17.91 8.64 0.56
C ALA A 74 16.57 9.34 0.28
N LEU A 75 15.52 8.60 -0.08
CA LEU A 75 14.18 9.14 -0.22
C LEU A 75 13.64 9.65 1.13
N VAL A 76 13.79 8.87 2.18
CA VAL A 76 13.33 9.27 3.53
C VAL A 76 14.04 10.53 3.99
N GLU A 77 15.35 10.67 3.79
CA GLU A 77 16.09 11.88 4.16
C GLU A 77 15.58 13.13 3.44
N ARG A 78 15.21 13.00 2.15
CA ARG A 78 14.58 14.11 1.40
C ARG A 78 13.16 14.45 1.88
N CYS A 79 12.48 13.50 2.50
CA CYS A 79 11.10 13.59 2.93
C CYS A 79 10.96 13.45 4.46
N LYS A 80 12.02 13.72 5.24
CA LYS A 80 12.04 13.46 6.69
C LYS A 80 10.99 14.23 7.49
N ASP A 81 10.52 15.36 6.95
CA ASP A 81 9.55 16.24 7.62
C ASP A 81 8.09 15.89 7.34
N VAL A 82 7.79 14.84 6.56
CA VAL A 82 6.41 14.44 6.28
C VAL A 82 5.71 13.91 7.53
N ASP A 83 4.43 14.22 7.68
CA ASP A 83 3.57 13.78 8.79
C ASP A 83 3.09 12.35 8.62
N ILE A 84 2.93 11.92 7.35
CA ILE A 84 2.29 10.68 6.99
C ILE A 84 3.16 9.93 6.00
N LEU A 85 3.45 8.64 6.28
CA LEU A 85 4.06 7.71 5.33
C LEU A 85 3.04 6.65 4.93
N VAL A 86 2.78 6.50 3.63
CA VAL A 86 1.97 5.41 3.07
C VAL A 86 2.88 4.48 2.28
N ASN A 87 3.19 3.32 2.84
CA ASN A 87 3.90 2.26 2.14
C ASN A 87 2.90 1.45 1.30
N ASN A 88 2.97 1.59 -0.02
CA ASN A 88 2.11 0.88 -0.96
C ASN A 88 2.90 0.22 -2.10
N ALA A 89 4.11 0.68 -2.40
CA ALA A 89 4.92 0.08 -3.46
C ALA A 89 5.12 -1.43 -3.25
N GLY A 90 4.76 -2.23 -4.26
CA GLY A 90 4.94 -3.67 -4.16
C GLY A 90 4.48 -4.40 -5.43
N ALA A 91 5.27 -5.39 -5.82
CA ALA A 91 4.98 -6.25 -6.96
C ALA A 91 5.52 -7.65 -6.63
N ILE A 92 4.66 -8.52 -6.14
CA ILE A 92 5.01 -9.92 -5.90
C ILE A 92 4.37 -10.77 -7.00
N PRO A 93 5.13 -11.60 -7.71
CA PRO A 93 4.59 -12.50 -8.72
C PRO A 93 3.78 -13.64 -8.07
N ALA A 94 2.80 -14.15 -8.78
CA ALA A 94 2.13 -15.39 -8.41
C ALA A 94 3.07 -16.59 -8.64
N GLY A 95 2.87 -17.65 -7.87
CA GLY A 95 3.58 -18.90 -7.97
C GLY A 95 3.46 -19.72 -6.69
N ASP A 96 3.52 -21.04 -6.85
CA ASP A 96 3.62 -21.97 -5.73
C ASP A 96 5.08 -22.16 -5.28
N ILE A 97 5.30 -22.99 -4.27
CA ILE A 97 6.65 -23.21 -3.71
C ILE A 97 7.66 -23.79 -4.74
N HIS A 98 7.19 -24.57 -5.71
CA HIS A 98 8.05 -25.18 -6.72
C HIS A 98 8.39 -24.22 -7.86
N GLN A 99 7.50 -23.25 -8.14
CA GLN A 99 7.66 -22.24 -9.20
C GLN A 99 8.50 -21.04 -8.75
N MET A 100 8.60 -20.81 -7.43
CA MET A 100 9.33 -19.69 -6.85
C MET A 100 10.75 -20.10 -6.45
N THR A 101 11.71 -19.87 -7.37
CA THR A 101 13.14 -20.03 -7.07
C THR A 101 13.60 -19.05 -5.99
N GLU A 102 14.74 -19.32 -5.36
CA GLU A 102 15.30 -18.43 -4.31
C GLU A 102 15.50 -17.00 -4.83
N ASP A 103 16.04 -16.85 -6.03
CA ASP A 103 16.28 -15.53 -6.65
C ASP A 103 14.97 -14.76 -6.86
N ARG A 104 13.95 -15.42 -7.45
CA ARG A 104 12.62 -14.81 -7.63
C ARG A 104 11.98 -14.43 -6.29
N TRP A 105 12.22 -15.22 -5.24
CA TRP A 105 11.74 -14.94 -3.91
C TRP A 105 12.42 -13.68 -3.33
N ARG A 106 13.76 -13.61 -3.42
CA ARG A 106 14.54 -12.46 -2.97
C ARG A 106 14.14 -11.18 -3.69
N ASP A 107 14.03 -11.21 -5.02
CA ASP A 107 13.63 -10.06 -5.83
C ASP A 107 12.23 -9.55 -5.45
N ALA A 108 11.27 -10.47 -5.27
CA ALA A 108 9.91 -10.11 -4.84
C ALA A 108 9.90 -9.44 -3.46
N TRP A 109 10.74 -9.89 -2.54
CA TRP A 109 10.81 -9.36 -1.19
C TRP A 109 11.63 -8.08 -1.09
N ASN A 110 12.63 -7.87 -1.96
CA ASN A 110 13.43 -6.64 -1.96
C ASN A 110 12.53 -5.39 -2.05
N LEU A 111 11.55 -5.37 -2.93
CA LEU A 111 10.64 -4.24 -3.06
C LEU A 111 9.55 -4.24 -1.97
N LYS A 112 8.86 -5.37 -1.78
CA LYS A 112 7.65 -5.38 -0.93
C LYS A 112 8.00 -5.50 0.56
N VAL A 113 8.82 -6.46 0.95
CA VAL A 113 9.11 -6.71 2.37
C VAL A 113 10.22 -5.80 2.88
N PHE A 114 11.39 -5.87 2.25
CA PHE A 114 12.54 -5.05 2.67
C PHE A 114 12.34 -3.57 2.36
N GLY A 115 11.65 -3.23 1.24
CA GLY A 115 11.28 -1.85 0.97
C GLY A 115 10.44 -1.23 2.09
N TYR A 116 9.39 -1.93 2.56
CA TYR A 116 8.57 -1.46 3.70
C TYR A 116 9.39 -1.38 5.00
N GLN A 117 10.24 -2.38 5.26
CA GLN A 117 11.11 -2.37 6.44
C GLN A 117 12.06 -1.17 6.42
N ASN A 118 12.72 -0.88 5.29
CA ASN A 118 13.65 0.23 5.14
C ASN A 118 12.95 1.58 5.32
N MET A 119 11.80 1.76 4.66
CA MET A 119 10.99 2.98 4.79
C MET A 119 10.49 3.18 6.22
N CYS A 120 9.91 2.15 6.85
CA CYS A 120 9.46 2.22 8.24
C CYS A 120 10.60 2.55 9.20
N ARG A 121 11.75 1.85 9.08
CA ARG A 121 12.90 2.02 9.95
C ARG A 121 13.44 3.45 9.90
N ALA A 122 13.63 3.98 8.68
CA ALA A 122 14.20 5.31 8.51
C ALA A 122 13.21 6.41 8.92
N MET A 123 11.96 6.35 8.46
CA MET A 123 10.94 7.36 8.77
C MET A 123 10.57 7.37 10.27
N LEU A 124 10.50 6.20 10.89
CA LEU A 124 10.16 6.09 12.30
C LEU A 124 11.20 6.78 13.21
N ALA A 125 12.48 6.81 12.83
CA ALA A 125 13.52 7.53 13.54
C ALA A 125 13.21 9.04 13.59
N HIS A 126 12.94 9.66 12.45
CA HIS A 126 12.58 11.08 12.35
C HIS A 126 11.26 11.41 13.05
N MET A 127 10.23 10.57 12.86
CA MET A 127 8.94 10.77 13.53
C MET A 127 9.04 10.65 15.05
N ARG A 128 9.92 9.74 15.56
CA ARG A 128 10.17 9.59 16.98
C ARG A 128 10.85 10.83 17.58
N GLU A 129 11.86 11.39 16.92
CA GLU A 129 12.52 12.62 17.36
C GLU A 129 11.54 13.79 17.43
N ARG A 130 10.63 13.89 16.45
CA ARG A 130 9.60 14.93 16.37
C ARG A 130 8.45 14.69 17.35
N GLY A 131 8.26 13.48 17.85
CA GLY A 131 7.15 13.11 18.74
C GLY A 131 5.79 13.00 18.04
N SER A 132 5.75 12.89 16.72
CA SER A 132 4.51 12.81 15.95
C SER A 132 4.70 12.13 14.59
N GLY A 133 3.66 11.46 14.10
CA GLY A 133 3.63 10.88 12.77
C GLY A 133 2.68 9.70 12.63
N VAL A 134 2.37 9.34 11.39
CA VAL A 134 1.54 8.17 11.06
C VAL A 134 2.19 7.37 9.94
N ILE A 135 2.39 6.08 10.15
CA ILE A 135 2.84 5.14 9.12
C ILE A 135 1.69 4.19 8.80
N ILE A 136 1.32 4.10 7.52
CA ILE A 136 0.25 3.23 7.03
C ILE A 136 0.85 2.26 6.01
N ASN A 137 0.77 0.95 6.30
CA ASN A 137 1.27 -0.10 5.44
C ASN A 137 0.12 -0.73 4.65
N ILE A 138 0.10 -0.58 3.33
CA ILE A 138 -0.85 -1.25 2.44
C ILE A 138 -0.32 -2.65 2.13
N ILE A 139 -0.87 -3.66 2.77
CA ILE A 139 -0.29 -5.00 2.84
C ILE A 139 -0.94 -5.93 1.81
N GLY A 140 -2.02 -6.56 2.14
CA GLY A 140 -2.79 -7.46 1.29
C GLY A 140 -3.36 -8.66 2.06
N ALA A 141 -4.64 -8.96 1.85
CA ALA A 141 -5.38 -10.00 2.57
C ALA A 141 -4.80 -11.43 2.37
N ALA A 142 -4.00 -11.66 1.32
CA ALA A 142 -3.35 -12.94 1.09
C ALA A 142 -2.44 -13.41 2.24
N GLY A 143 -1.97 -12.52 3.11
CA GLY A 143 -1.22 -12.88 4.31
C GLY A 143 -2.07 -13.58 5.38
N GLU A 144 -3.39 -13.39 5.37
CA GLU A 144 -4.36 -14.07 6.22
C GLU A 144 -5.01 -15.26 5.49
N ALA A 145 -5.21 -15.16 4.18
CA ALA A 145 -5.89 -16.17 3.36
C ALA A 145 -5.04 -17.40 3.02
N HIS A 146 -3.74 -17.42 3.34
CA HIS A 146 -2.81 -18.54 3.15
C HIS A 146 -2.87 -19.19 1.76
N THR A 147 -2.79 -18.39 0.70
CA THR A 147 -2.96 -18.83 -0.69
C THR A 147 -1.73 -19.57 -1.21
N PRO A 148 -1.77 -20.90 -1.48
CA PRO A 148 -0.59 -21.68 -1.90
C PRO A 148 0.00 -21.21 -3.23
N ARG A 149 -0.86 -20.80 -4.19
CA ARG A 149 -0.43 -20.30 -5.51
C ARG A 149 0.13 -18.87 -5.49
N TYR A 150 0.26 -18.29 -4.31
CA TYR A 150 0.85 -16.96 -4.08
C TYR A 150 1.75 -16.99 -2.84
N ILE A 151 2.53 -18.06 -2.71
CA ILE A 151 3.29 -18.38 -1.48
C ILE A 151 4.20 -17.25 -1.01
N THR A 152 4.94 -16.63 -1.93
CA THR A 152 5.86 -15.52 -1.64
C THR A 152 5.11 -14.29 -1.12
N GLY A 153 3.94 -14.00 -1.70
CA GLY A 153 3.08 -12.90 -1.26
C GLY A 153 2.39 -13.20 0.06
N THR A 154 1.92 -14.42 0.26
CA THR A 154 1.35 -14.87 1.53
C THR A 154 2.34 -14.68 2.68
N ALA A 155 3.55 -15.23 2.55
CA ALA A 155 4.60 -15.12 3.57
C ALA A 155 5.06 -13.67 3.76
N GLY A 156 5.25 -12.89 2.67
CA GLY A 156 5.68 -11.50 2.72
C GLY A 156 4.63 -10.58 3.38
N ASN A 157 3.36 -10.73 3.03
CA ASN A 157 2.29 -9.95 3.65
C ASN A 157 2.16 -10.29 5.14
N ALA A 158 2.21 -11.56 5.52
CA ALA A 158 2.19 -11.98 6.93
C ALA A 158 3.37 -11.37 7.73
N SER A 159 4.56 -11.33 7.13
CA SER A 159 5.75 -10.66 7.72
C SER A 159 5.50 -9.17 7.96
N ILE A 160 4.94 -8.44 6.98
CA ILE A 160 4.63 -7.02 7.13
C ILE A 160 3.53 -6.79 8.17
N MET A 161 2.54 -7.66 8.27
CA MET A 161 1.50 -7.60 9.32
C MET A 161 2.13 -7.72 10.71
N ALA A 162 3.00 -8.71 10.90
CA ALA A 162 3.71 -8.91 12.18
C ALA A 162 4.56 -7.70 12.53
N MET A 163 5.33 -7.17 11.57
CA MET A 163 6.13 -5.95 11.73
C MET A 163 5.26 -4.74 12.10
N THR A 164 4.12 -4.55 11.42
CA THR A 164 3.20 -3.44 11.69
C THR A 164 2.66 -3.48 13.10
N ARG A 165 2.25 -4.67 13.58
CA ARG A 165 1.77 -4.86 14.96
C ARG A 165 2.87 -4.60 15.97
N ALA A 166 4.08 -5.13 15.75
CA ALA A 166 5.22 -4.94 16.64
C ALA A 166 5.63 -3.46 16.74
N LEU A 167 5.71 -2.74 15.62
CA LEU A 167 6.02 -1.31 15.62
C LEU A 167 4.92 -0.50 16.31
N GLY A 168 3.66 -0.76 16.00
CA GLY A 168 2.51 -0.04 16.58
C GLY A 168 2.33 -0.27 18.07
N ALA A 169 2.80 -1.41 18.59
CA ALA A 169 2.74 -1.72 20.04
C ALA A 169 3.61 -0.77 20.88
N THR A 170 4.71 -0.26 20.31
CA THR A 170 5.68 0.60 21.04
C THR A 170 5.65 2.05 20.58
N SER A 171 5.30 2.33 19.33
CA SER A 171 5.43 3.65 18.71
C SER A 171 4.55 4.73 19.36
N ARG A 172 3.44 4.35 19.97
CA ARG A 172 2.56 5.30 20.66
C ARG A 172 3.26 6.00 21.84
N SER A 173 4.22 5.35 22.49
CA SER A 173 4.95 5.94 23.62
C SER A 173 5.77 7.18 23.24
N TYR A 174 6.01 7.38 21.94
CA TYR A 174 6.68 8.56 21.39
C TYR A 174 5.86 9.27 20.31
N GLY A 175 4.53 9.18 20.42
CA GLY A 175 3.60 10.00 19.63
C GLY A 175 3.38 9.54 18.18
N VAL A 176 3.81 8.33 17.79
CA VAL A 176 3.68 7.81 16.42
C VAL A 176 2.67 6.67 16.38
N ARG A 177 1.89 6.59 15.30
CA ARG A 177 0.99 5.47 15.02
C ARG A 177 1.50 4.66 13.82
N VAL A 178 1.42 3.35 13.93
CA VAL A 178 1.74 2.43 12.82
C VAL A 178 0.57 1.47 12.63
N VAL A 179 -0.07 1.52 11.48
CA VAL A 179 -1.26 0.74 11.14
C VAL A 179 -1.12 0.04 9.79
N GLY A 180 -1.86 -1.02 9.59
CA GLY A 180 -1.88 -1.73 8.32
C GLY A 180 -3.28 -1.76 7.71
N ILE A 181 -3.33 -1.83 6.39
CA ILE A 181 -4.54 -2.13 5.64
C ILE A 181 -4.28 -3.39 4.81
N ASN A 182 -5.23 -4.33 4.84
CA ASN A 182 -5.24 -5.51 3.99
C ASN A 182 -6.31 -5.35 2.90
N PRO A 183 -5.97 -4.83 1.72
CA PRO A 183 -6.88 -4.90 0.58
C PRO A 183 -7.13 -6.34 0.18
N GLY A 184 -8.38 -6.65 -0.16
CA GLY A 184 -8.75 -7.84 -0.90
C GLY A 184 -8.46 -7.70 -2.39
N LEU A 185 -9.34 -8.24 -3.22
CA LEU A 185 -9.29 -8.01 -4.66
C LEU A 185 -9.75 -6.59 -4.97
N ILE A 186 -8.88 -5.76 -5.54
CA ILE A 186 -9.15 -4.36 -5.87
C ILE A 186 -9.03 -4.15 -7.39
N VAL A 187 -9.99 -3.49 -8.00
CA VAL A 187 -9.99 -3.17 -9.44
C VAL A 187 -8.84 -2.22 -9.74
N THR A 188 -7.83 -2.74 -10.40
CA THR A 188 -6.64 -2.00 -10.86
C THR A 188 -6.20 -2.58 -12.20
N ASP A 189 -5.43 -1.84 -13.00
CA ASP A 189 -4.85 -2.34 -14.24
C ASP A 189 -4.09 -3.66 -14.03
N ARG A 190 -3.41 -3.78 -12.89
CA ARG A 190 -2.70 -5.02 -12.53
C ARG A 190 -3.66 -6.19 -12.31
N MET A 191 -4.76 -5.97 -11.60
CA MET A 191 -5.78 -7.00 -11.38
C MET A 191 -6.37 -7.43 -12.72
N THR A 192 -6.79 -6.47 -13.56
CA THR A 192 -7.36 -6.74 -14.88
C THR A 192 -6.40 -7.54 -15.75
N THR A 193 -5.12 -7.15 -15.79
CA THR A 193 -4.08 -7.90 -16.53
C THR A 193 -3.93 -9.33 -16.03
N LEU A 194 -3.92 -9.54 -14.70
CA LEU A 194 -3.80 -10.87 -14.11
C LEU A 194 -5.03 -11.74 -14.42
N LEU A 195 -6.24 -11.17 -14.32
CA LEU A 195 -7.48 -11.88 -14.63
C LEU A 195 -7.60 -12.19 -16.13
N ARG A 196 -7.20 -11.28 -17.02
CA ARG A 196 -7.14 -11.54 -18.47
C ARG A 196 -6.18 -12.69 -18.80
N THR A 197 -4.98 -12.69 -18.22
CA THR A 197 -4.03 -13.80 -18.40
C THR A 197 -4.59 -15.14 -17.90
N LYS A 198 -5.33 -15.10 -16.80
CA LYS A 198 -5.98 -16.29 -16.25
C LYS A 198 -7.15 -16.76 -17.12
N ALA A 199 -7.98 -15.84 -17.61
CA ALA A 199 -9.10 -16.14 -18.49
C ALA A 199 -8.65 -16.73 -19.82
N GLU A 200 -7.59 -16.19 -20.42
CA GLU A 200 -6.97 -16.79 -21.62
C GLU A 200 -6.57 -18.25 -21.37
N LYS A 201 -5.97 -18.54 -20.23
CA LYS A 201 -5.51 -19.89 -19.89
C LYS A 201 -6.64 -20.86 -19.54
N GLU A 202 -7.67 -20.42 -18.83
CA GLU A 202 -8.72 -21.27 -18.26
C GLU A 202 -9.98 -21.32 -19.14
N LEU A 203 -10.29 -20.22 -19.85
CA LEU A 203 -11.51 -20.05 -20.66
C LEU A 203 -11.21 -19.93 -22.17
N GLY A 204 -9.91 -19.84 -22.55
CA GLY A 204 -9.50 -19.67 -23.94
C GLY A 204 -9.78 -18.27 -24.52
N ASP A 205 -10.12 -17.28 -23.67
CA ASP A 205 -10.46 -15.92 -24.09
C ASP A 205 -10.17 -14.93 -22.97
N ALA A 206 -9.19 -14.04 -23.19
CA ALA A 206 -8.79 -13.03 -22.21
C ALA A 206 -9.92 -12.03 -21.89
N GLU A 207 -10.82 -11.76 -22.82
CA GLU A 207 -11.92 -10.80 -22.60
C GLU A 207 -12.99 -11.33 -21.64
N LYS A 208 -13.02 -12.63 -21.37
CA LYS A 208 -13.92 -13.26 -20.39
C LYS A 208 -13.44 -13.18 -18.94
N TRP A 209 -12.47 -12.31 -18.66
CA TRP A 209 -11.88 -12.18 -17.33
C TRP A 209 -12.89 -11.86 -16.23
N GLU A 210 -13.99 -11.18 -16.54
CA GLU A 210 -15.07 -10.87 -15.58
C GLU A 210 -15.83 -12.13 -15.10
N GLU A 211 -15.84 -13.21 -15.91
CA GLU A 211 -16.44 -14.49 -15.51
C GLU A 211 -15.67 -15.18 -14.36
N LEU A 212 -14.41 -14.80 -14.16
CA LEU A 212 -13.57 -15.29 -13.06
C LEU A 212 -13.79 -14.56 -11.74
N ILE A 213 -14.61 -13.52 -11.73
CA ILE A 213 -14.95 -12.75 -10.52
C ILE A 213 -16.09 -13.44 -9.79
N ASP A 214 -15.89 -13.71 -8.50
CA ASP A 214 -16.98 -14.16 -7.63
C ASP A 214 -17.99 -13.01 -7.45
N LYS A 215 -19.17 -13.17 -7.99
CA LYS A 215 -20.25 -12.16 -7.92
C LYS A 215 -20.77 -11.94 -6.50
N THR A 216 -20.56 -12.89 -5.60
CA THR A 216 -20.93 -12.78 -4.19
C THR A 216 -19.98 -11.84 -3.44
N TYR A 217 -18.72 -11.81 -3.88
CA TYR A 217 -17.66 -10.96 -3.30
C TYR A 217 -17.01 -10.13 -4.42
N PRO A 218 -17.71 -9.13 -4.94
CA PRO A 218 -17.15 -8.30 -6.01
C PRO A 218 -15.90 -7.57 -5.55
N PRO A 219 -14.96 -7.31 -6.45
CA PRO A 219 -13.75 -6.59 -6.11
C PRO A 219 -14.07 -5.17 -5.62
N GLY A 220 -13.29 -4.70 -4.65
CA GLY A 220 -13.35 -3.31 -4.20
C GLY A 220 -12.73 -2.35 -5.20
N MET A 221 -13.00 -1.06 -5.01
CA MET A 221 -12.38 0.03 -5.78
C MET A 221 -11.17 0.60 -5.04
N PRO A 222 -10.16 1.15 -5.76
CA PRO A 222 -8.98 1.77 -5.14
C PRO A 222 -9.34 2.88 -4.14
N GLU A 223 -10.41 3.62 -4.38
CA GLU A 223 -10.92 4.69 -3.54
C GLU A 223 -11.31 4.21 -2.14
N HIS A 224 -11.83 2.98 -2.01
CA HIS A 224 -12.15 2.40 -0.70
C HIS A 224 -10.91 2.29 0.21
N ILE A 225 -9.75 2.05 -0.41
CA ILE A 225 -8.48 2.02 0.31
C ILE A 225 -7.98 3.44 0.59
N GLY A 226 -8.08 4.35 -0.39
CA GLY A 226 -7.70 5.75 -0.25
C GLY A 226 -8.44 6.45 0.89
N ASP A 227 -9.75 6.27 0.97
CA ASP A 227 -10.60 6.87 2.01
C ASP A 227 -10.24 6.36 3.40
N MET A 228 -9.96 5.06 3.53
CA MET A 228 -9.48 4.49 4.78
C MET A 228 -8.11 5.03 5.16
N VAL A 229 -7.20 5.23 4.19
CA VAL A 229 -5.89 5.86 4.42
C VAL A 229 -6.08 7.28 4.95
N ALA A 230 -6.94 8.09 4.35
CA ALA A 230 -7.21 9.46 4.84
C ALA A 230 -7.79 9.45 6.26
N PHE A 231 -8.73 8.55 6.57
CA PHE A 231 -9.25 8.38 7.93
C PHE A 231 -8.16 7.99 8.93
N LEU A 232 -7.33 6.99 8.60
CA LEU A 232 -6.25 6.51 9.47
C LEU A 232 -5.12 7.53 9.63
N ALA A 233 -4.88 8.37 8.64
CA ALA A 233 -3.93 9.47 8.73
C ALA A 233 -4.37 10.57 9.70
N SER A 234 -5.68 10.72 9.91
CA SER A 234 -6.28 11.77 10.72
C SER A 234 -6.26 11.49 12.23
N ASP A 235 -6.45 12.54 13.02
CA ASP A 235 -6.59 12.43 14.46
C ASP A 235 -7.94 11.81 14.89
N ARG A 236 -8.88 11.61 13.95
CA ARG A 236 -10.13 10.86 14.19
C ARG A 236 -9.84 9.40 14.52
N SER A 237 -8.69 8.86 14.10
CA SER A 237 -8.21 7.52 14.44
C SER A 237 -7.07 7.52 15.47
N ALA A 238 -6.97 8.56 16.32
CA ALA A 238 -5.86 8.75 17.26
C ALA A 238 -5.61 7.57 18.21
N ASN A 239 -6.62 6.75 18.50
CA ASN A 239 -6.47 5.56 19.34
C ASN A 239 -6.25 4.25 18.53
N THR A 240 -5.98 4.35 17.23
CA THR A 240 -5.77 3.19 16.34
C THR A 240 -4.30 3.07 15.98
N THR A 241 -3.61 2.06 16.50
CA THR A 241 -2.21 1.70 16.19
C THR A 241 -1.99 0.21 16.47
N GLY A 242 -0.99 -0.41 15.85
CA GLY A 242 -0.67 -1.83 16.02
C GLY A 242 -1.74 -2.78 15.49
N THR A 243 -2.64 -2.32 14.64
CA THR A 243 -3.74 -3.10 14.09
C THR A 243 -3.67 -3.20 12.57
N ILE A 244 -4.36 -4.20 12.03
CA ILE A 244 -4.54 -4.40 10.60
C ILE A 244 -6.04 -4.35 10.31
N ILE A 245 -6.43 -3.51 9.35
CA ILE A 245 -7.81 -3.37 8.91
C ILE A 245 -7.95 -4.05 7.56
N THR A 246 -8.78 -5.08 7.49
CA THR A 246 -9.05 -5.80 6.23
C THR A 246 -10.21 -5.14 5.49
N ILE A 247 -9.99 -4.83 4.21
CA ILE A 247 -10.96 -4.20 3.31
C ILE A 247 -11.09 -5.08 2.07
N ASP A 248 -11.96 -6.06 2.13
CA ASP A 248 -12.09 -7.13 1.15
C ASP A 248 -13.54 -7.56 0.86
N GLY A 249 -14.51 -6.76 1.30
CA GLY A 249 -15.93 -7.08 1.17
C GLY A 249 -16.38 -8.31 1.98
N GLY A 250 -15.58 -8.73 2.97
CA GLY A 250 -15.87 -9.89 3.82
C GLY A 250 -15.38 -11.23 3.24
N SER A 251 -14.66 -11.20 2.11
CA SER A 251 -14.24 -12.43 1.42
C SER A 251 -13.30 -13.32 2.25
N SER A 252 -12.44 -12.73 3.08
CA SER A 252 -11.53 -13.48 3.97
C SER A 252 -12.22 -14.02 5.23
N ALA A 253 -13.34 -13.42 5.63
CA ALA A 253 -14.10 -13.84 6.82
C ALA A 253 -15.08 -14.99 6.54
N ARG A 254 -15.27 -15.36 5.26
CA ARG A 254 -16.12 -16.50 4.93
C ARG A 254 -15.46 -17.79 5.42
N GLY A 255 -16.15 -18.53 6.29
CA GLY A 255 -15.74 -19.86 6.70
C GLY A 255 -15.63 -20.80 5.49
N ALA A 256 -14.87 -21.89 5.63
CA ALA A 256 -14.94 -22.96 4.65
C ALA A 256 -16.42 -23.37 4.51
N SER A 257 -16.94 -23.23 3.28
CA SER A 257 -18.29 -23.73 2.99
C SER A 257 -18.31 -25.22 3.34
N VAL A 258 -19.13 -25.60 4.31
CA VAL A 258 -19.39 -26.99 4.67
C VAL A 258 -20.10 -27.66 3.51
#